data_38d4e8fe5da22b586339c9562c26121d
#
_entry.id   38d4e8fe5da22b586339c9562c26121d
#
_cell.length_a   1.000
_cell.length_b   1.000
_cell.length_c   1.000
_cell.angle_alpha   90.00
_cell.angle_beta   90.00
_cell.angle_gamma   90.00
#
_symmetry.space_group_name_H-M   'P 1'
#
loop_
_entity.id
_entity.type
_entity.pdbx_description
1 polymer ?
#
loop_
_entity_poly.entity_id
_entity_poly.type
_entity_poly.pdbx_seq_one_letter_code
_entity_poly.pdbx_strand_id
1 'polypeptide(L)'
;MKILYLISILLSLLLLNSCGSGPTEHSALDEKTSASDSVYNVCYASFIQQDTVLLNALVYGDSIKGSLGYKLYEKQQNNGLILGKMHGDTLRALYTFMKGDSELINEITFLKKDSVLTEGLGTRTIKDGKLVFENNQNIKYTGLRLAKTKCK
;
A
#
# COMPACT_ATOMS: atom_id res chain seq x y z
N MET A 1 -76.50 11.21 18.90
CA MET A 1 -75.92 10.43 17.81
C MET A 1 -75.29 11.30 16.67
N LYS A 2 -75.95 12.42 16.29
CA LYS A 2 -75.42 13.27 15.18
C LYS A 2 -74.06 13.98 15.47
N ILE A 3 -73.83 14.34 16.74
CA ILE A 3 -72.61 15.02 17.15
C ILE A 3 -71.39 14.08 17.12
N LEU A 4 -71.53 12.81 17.48
CA LEU A 4 -70.47 11.80 17.40
C LEU A 4 -70.09 11.52 15.96
N TYR A 5 -70.94 11.56 14.98
CA TYR A 5 -70.70 11.39 13.57
C TYR A 5 -69.87 12.58 13.00
N LEU A 6 -70.20 13.81 13.42
CA LEU A 6 -69.45 15.00 12.98
C LEU A 6 -68.04 15.03 13.52
N ILE A 7 -67.83 14.58 14.75
CA ILE A 7 -66.49 14.47 15.36
C ILE A 7 -65.62 13.38 14.62
N SER A 8 -66.27 12.27 14.24
CA SER A 8 -65.62 11.19 13.49
C SER A 8 -65.19 11.63 12.09
N ILE A 9 -66.02 12.43 11.41
CA ILE A 9 -65.72 12.96 10.08
C ILE A 9 -64.61 14.05 10.15
N LEU A 10 -64.63 14.87 11.19
CA LEU A 10 -63.60 15.91 11.38
C LEU A 10 -62.22 15.30 11.72
N LEU A 11 -62.19 14.18 12.46
CA LEU A 11 -60.96 13.49 12.81
C LEU A 11 -60.34 12.73 11.61
N SER A 12 -61.17 12.29 10.65
CA SER A 12 -60.66 11.62 9.43
C SER A 12 -60.07 12.56 8.39
N LEU A 13 -60.43 13.85 8.44
CA LEU A 13 -59.90 14.87 7.51
C LEU A 13 -58.54 15.42 7.93
N LEU A 14 -58.06 15.16 9.14
CA LEU A 14 -56.77 15.61 9.67
C LEU A 14 -55.59 14.68 9.32
N LEU A 15 -55.85 13.53 8.70
CA LEU A 15 -54.81 12.54 8.39
C LEU A 15 -54.26 12.63 6.96
N LEU A 16 -54.63 13.61 6.14
CA LEU A 16 -54.23 13.72 4.74
C LEU A 16 -53.23 14.83 4.44
N ASN A 17 -52.68 15.50 5.44
CA ASN A 17 -51.65 16.53 5.25
C ASN A 17 -50.25 16.12 5.71
N SER A 18 -49.85 14.89 5.44
CA SER A 18 -48.44 14.45 5.67
C SER A 18 -47.76 14.14 4.33
N CYS A 19 -47.73 15.13 3.44
CA CYS A 19 -46.80 15.14 2.33
C CYS A 19 -46.04 16.45 2.42
N GLY A 20 -45.19 16.58 3.45
CA GLY A 20 -44.18 17.60 3.59
C GLY A 20 -43.01 17.23 2.71
N SER A 21 -42.91 17.88 1.56
CA SER A 21 -41.64 17.99 0.82
C SER A 21 -40.65 18.74 1.72
N GLY A 22 -39.95 18.01 2.59
CA GLY A 22 -38.76 18.55 3.26
C GLY A 22 -37.73 18.88 2.19
N PRO A 23 -37.01 20.02 2.29
CA PRO A 23 -35.85 20.24 1.47
C PRO A 23 -34.88 19.08 1.73
N THR A 24 -34.52 18.40 0.67
CA THR A 24 -33.42 17.45 0.68
C THR A 24 -32.18 18.27 1.04
N GLU A 25 -31.82 18.31 2.31
CA GLU A 25 -30.45 18.59 2.67
C GLU A 25 -29.65 17.50 1.96
N HIS A 26 -29.07 17.87 0.85
CA HIS A 26 -27.86 17.22 0.37
C HIS A 26 -26.84 17.38 1.52
N SER A 27 -26.88 16.43 2.44
CA SER A 27 -25.66 16.09 3.16
C SER A 27 -24.64 15.88 2.06
N ALA A 28 -23.79 16.86 1.88
CA ALA A 28 -22.53 16.66 1.22
C ALA A 28 -21.89 15.49 1.99
N LEU A 29 -22.13 14.28 1.48
CA LEU A 29 -21.20 13.22 1.71
C LEU A 29 -19.91 13.83 1.19
N ASP A 30 -19.01 14.14 2.12
CA ASP A 30 -17.62 14.33 1.81
C ASP A 30 -17.26 13.16 0.91
N GLU A 31 -17.30 13.41 -0.37
CA GLU A 31 -16.68 12.60 -1.38
C GLU A 31 -15.19 12.70 -1.05
N LYS A 32 -14.82 11.89 -0.02
CA LYS A 32 -13.44 11.54 0.23
C LYS A 32 -12.98 11.02 -1.10
N THR A 33 -12.38 11.90 -1.87
CA THR A 33 -11.78 11.64 -3.15
C THR A 33 -11.02 10.35 -2.99
N SER A 34 -11.65 9.27 -3.39
CA SER A 34 -11.02 7.97 -3.53
C SER A 34 -9.88 8.25 -4.49
N ALA A 35 -8.67 8.39 -3.96
CA ALA A 35 -7.48 8.42 -4.77
C ALA A 35 -7.64 7.21 -5.69
N SER A 36 -7.80 7.49 -6.99
CA SER A 36 -7.98 6.48 -8.01
C SER A 36 -6.92 5.42 -7.74
N ASP A 37 -7.34 4.22 -7.31
CA ASP A 37 -6.46 3.08 -7.05
C ASP A 37 -5.88 2.61 -8.38
N SER A 38 -5.06 3.47 -8.99
CA SER A 38 -4.39 3.17 -10.24
C SER A 38 -3.39 2.06 -9.97
N VAL A 39 -3.61 0.93 -10.64
CA VAL A 39 -2.67 -0.18 -10.62
C VAL A 39 -1.64 0.05 -11.73
N TYR A 40 -0.37 0.09 -11.39
CA TYR A 40 0.70 0.28 -12.37
C TYR A 40 1.97 -0.47 -12.01
N ASN A 41 2.74 -0.82 -13.03
CA ASN A 41 4.03 -1.48 -12.87
C ASN A 41 5.15 -0.45 -12.69
N VAL A 42 6.06 -0.76 -11.78
CA VAL A 42 7.32 -0.03 -11.62
C VAL A 42 8.49 -1.00 -11.66
N CYS A 43 9.55 -0.60 -12.35
CA CYS A 43 10.75 -1.38 -12.48
C CYS A 43 11.97 -0.53 -12.14
N TYR A 44 12.87 -1.08 -11.34
CA TYR A 44 14.11 -0.45 -10.92
C TYR A 44 15.26 -1.43 -11.11
N ALA A 45 16.42 -0.92 -11.46
CA ALA A 45 17.61 -1.73 -11.65
C ALA A 45 18.86 -1.03 -11.12
N SER A 46 19.82 -1.84 -10.69
CA SER A 46 21.20 -1.44 -10.43
C SER A 46 22.14 -2.36 -11.22
N PHE A 47 23.08 -1.77 -11.92
CA PHE A 47 24.14 -2.49 -12.64
C PHE A 47 25.47 -1.87 -12.20
N ILE A 48 26.20 -2.55 -11.34
CA ILE A 48 27.50 -2.08 -10.82
C ILE A 48 28.51 -3.18 -11.09
N GLN A 49 29.43 -2.94 -12.04
CA GLN A 49 30.41 -3.93 -12.50
C GLN A 49 29.70 -5.23 -12.95
N GLN A 50 29.86 -6.32 -12.21
CA GLN A 50 29.24 -7.61 -12.47
C GLN A 50 27.98 -7.86 -11.61
N ASP A 51 27.66 -6.92 -10.71
CA ASP A 51 26.47 -7.01 -9.86
C ASP A 51 25.23 -6.49 -10.57
N THR A 52 24.16 -7.22 -10.46
CA THR A 52 22.84 -6.82 -10.96
C THR A 52 21.80 -6.97 -9.88
N VAL A 53 21.03 -5.91 -9.66
CA VAL A 53 19.83 -5.97 -8.79
C VAL A 53 18.64 -5.48 -9.60
N LEU A 54 17.56 -6.28 -9.60
CA LEU A 54 16.34 -5.99 -10.35
C LEU A 54 15.15 -6.01 -9.38
N LEU A 55 14.36 -4.96 -9.40
CA LEU A 55 13.09 -4.88 -8.69
C LEU A 55 11.99 -4.64 -9.72
N ASN A 56 10.99 -5.53 -9.77
CA ASN A 56 9.79 -5.39 -10.58
C ASN A 56 8.59 -5.47 -9.65
N ALA A 57 7.74 -4.47 -9.65
CA ALA A 57 6.63 -4.44 -8.72
C ALA A 57 5.36 -3.84 -9.33
N LEU A 58 4.24 -4.35 -8.87
CA LEU A 58 2.91 -3.81 -9.06
C LEU A 58 2.59 -2.91 -7.87
N VAL A 59 2.20 -1.68 -8.16
CA VAL A 59 1.76 -0.69 -7.16
C VAL A 59 0.24 -0.59 -7.24
N TYR A 60 -0.40 -0.68 -6.09
CA TYR A 60 -1.83 -0.53 -5.91
C TYR A 60 -2.08 0.36 -4.68
N GLY A 61 -2.50 1.59 -4.89
CA GLY A 61 -2.54 2.59 -3.81
C GLY A 61 -1.18 2.75 -3.14
N ASP A 62 -1.10 2.48 -1.85
CA ASP A 62 0.14 2.46 -1.07
C ASP A 62 0.86 1.10 -1.07
N SER A 63 0.19 0.05 -1.55
CA SER A 63 0.67 -1.33 -1.47
C SER A 63 1.56 -1.69 -2.65
N ILE A 64 2.59 -2.48 -2.39
CA ILE A 64 3.56 -2.95 -3.39
C ILE A 64 3.70 -4.47 -3.27
N LYS A 65 3.56 -5.15 -4.42
CA LYS A 65 3.81 -6.58 -4.56
C LYS A 65 4.65 -6.83 -5.80
N GLY A 66 5.69 -7.66 -5.69
CA GLY A 66 6.54 -7.91 -6.85
C GLY A 66 7.65 -8.88 -6.59
N SER A 67 8.73 -8.74 -7.35
CA SER A 67 9.94 -9.55 -7.24
C SER A 67 11.17 -8.67 -7.06
N LEU A 68 12.13 -9.18 -6.30
CA LEU A 68 13.44 -8.58 -6.11
C LEU A 68 14.50 -9.66 -6.31
N GLY A 69 15.44 -9.40 -7.22
CA GLY A 69 16.53 -10.30 -7.53
C GLY A 69 17.88 -9.64 -7.29
N TYR A 70 18.76 -10.34 -6.59
CA TYR A 70 20.16 -9.99 -6.41
C TYR A 70 21.04 -11.03 -7.14
N LYS A 71 21.77 -10.61 -8.15
CA LYS A 71 22.84 -11.38 -8.80
C LYS A 71 24.15 -10.65 -8.52
N LEU A 72 24.80 -11.03 -7.43
CA LEU A 72 26.07 -10.44 -7.01
C LEU A 72 27.22 -11.33 -7.46
N TYR A 73 28.31 -10.70 -7.91
CA TYR A 73 29.50 -11.39 -8.38
C TYR A 73 30.05 -12.36 -7.30
N GLU A 74 30.39 -13.57 -7.71
CA GLU A 74 30.89 -14.64 -6.84
C GLU A 74 30.01 -14.97 -5.63
N LYS A 75 28.73 -14.54 -5.63
CA LYS A 75 27.77 -14.87 -4.59
C LYS A 75 26.59 -15.63 -5.16
N GLN A 76 25.90 -16.36 -4.30
CA GLN A 76 24.66 -17.02 -4.69
C GLN A 76 23.63 -15.98 -5.14
N GLN A 77 22.99 -16.25 -6.26
CA GLN A 77 21.87 -15.45 -6.75
C GLN A 77 20.65 -15.69 -5.84
N ASN A 78 20.06 -14.61 -5.37
CA ASN A 78 18.83 -14.64 -4.60
C ASN A 78 17.71 -13.95 -5.39
N ASN A 79 16.65 -14.68 -5.69
CA ASN A 79 15.42 -14.14 -6.26
C ASN A 79 14.28 -14.43 -5.30
N GLY A 80 13.44 -13.46 -5.06
CA GLY A 80 12.31 -13.63 -4.14
C GLY A 80 11.18 -12.65 -4.41
N LEU A 81 10.14 -12.80 -3.63
CA LEU A 81 8.95 -11.97 -3.67
C LEU A 81 9.07 -10.83 -2.66
N ILE A 82 8.54 -9.68 -3.00
CA ILE A 82 8.34 -8.57 -2.08
C ILE A 82 6.86 -8.30 -1.87
N LEU A 83 6.51 -8.03 -0.63
CA LEU A 83 5.19 -7.55 -0.25
C LEU A 83 5.36 -6.42 0.78
N GLY A 84 4.85 -5.25 0.50
CA GLY A 84 5.07 -4.09 1.34
C GLY A 84 4.18 -2.91 1.03
N LYS A 85 4.56 -1.77 1.60
CA LYS A 85 3.85 -0.51 1.45
C LYS A 85 4.79 0.67 1.27
N MET A 86 4.27 1.70 0.61
CA MET A 86 4.87 3.03 0.60
C MET A 86 4.39 3.82 1.83
N HIS A 87 5.31 4.41 2.56
CA HIS A 87 5.07 5.36 3.63
C HIS A 87 5.70 6.69 3.22
N GLY A 88 4.93 7.54 2.55
CA GLY A 88 5.51 8.69 1.85
C GLY A 88 6.51 8.23 0.80
N ASP A 89 7.74 8.70 0.90
CA ASP A 89 8.83 8.32 -0.02
C ASP A 89 9.58 7.05 0.40
N THR A 90 9.14 6.37 1.46
CA THR A 90 9.82 5.18 1.96
C THR A 90 9.04 3.92 1.63
N LEU A 91 9.62 3.04 0.82
CA LEU A 91 9.16 1.67 0.65
C LEU A 91 9.63 0.82 1.83
N ARG A 92 8.71 0.10 2.47
CA ARG A 92 9.00 -0.94 3.46
C ARG A 92 8.32 -2.23 3.03
N ALA A 93 9.08 -3.31 2.97
CA ALA A 93 8.57 -4.58 2.49
C ALA A 93 9.23 -5.78 3.19
N LEU A 94 8.53 -6.90 3.16
CA LEU A 94 9.11 -8.21 3.44
C LEU A 94 9.59 -8.80 2.11
N TYR A 95 10.82 -9.27 2.11
CA TYR A 95 11.46 -9.98 1.01
C TYR A 95 11.57 -11.45 1.39
N THR A 96 10.82 -12.31 0.70
CA THR A 96 10.79 -13.74 0.91
C THR A 96 11.54 -14.44 -0.22
N PHE A 97 12.56 -15.21 0.09
CA PHE A 97 13.40 -15.91 -0.88
C PHE A 97 13.90 -17.25 -0.37
N MET A 98 14.27 -18.13 -1.27
CA MET A 98 14.86 -19.44 -0.93
C MET A 98 16.39 -19.34 -0.84
N LYS A 99 16.97 -19.94 0.19
CA LYS A 99 18.40 -20.16 0.33
C LYS A 99 18.64 -21.67 0.60
N GLY A 100 19.03 -22.38 -0.44
CA GLY A 100 18.95 -23.86 -0.42
C GLY A 100 17.49 -24.28 -0.24
N ASP A 101 17.22 -25.15 0.71
CA ASP A 101 15.88 -25.67 1.04
C ASP A 101 15.15 -24.81 2.09
N SER A 102 15.73 -23.71 2.53
CA SER A 102 15.16 -22.87 3.57
C SER A 102 14.55 -21.59 2.99
N GLU A 103 13.30 -21.32 3.35
CA GLU A 103 12.67 -20.02 3.09
C GLU A 103 13.16 -19.01 4.13
N LEU A 104 13.61 -17.86 3.66
CA LEU A 104 14.04 -16.74 4.48
C LEU A 104 13.17 -15.52 4.21
N ILE A 105 12.83 -14.80 5.28
CA ILE A 105 12.05 -13.59 5.20
C ILE A 105 12.85 -12.45 5.83
N ASN A 106 13.19 -11.46 5.02
CA ASN A 106 13.94 -10.29 5.43
C ASN A 106 13.09 -9.03 5.27
N GLU A 107 13.08 -8.18 6.27
CA GLU A 107 12.57 -6.82 6.09
C GLU A 107 13.58 -6.03 5.25
N ILE A 108 13.08 -5.33 4.23
CA ILE A 108 13.85 -4.43 3.38
C ILE A 108 13.19 -3.05 3.38
N THR A 109 13.98 -2.01 3.18
CA THR A 109 13.47 -0.65 3.04
C THR A 109 14.27 0.11 2.00
N PHE A 110 13.59 0.97 1.24
CA PHE A 110 14.20 1.86 0.26
C PHE A 110 13.62 3.26 0.40
N LEU A 111 14.47 4.27 0.35
CA LEU A 111 14.06 5.66 0.20
C LEU A 111 13.99 5.99 -1.29
N LYS A 112 12.82 6.44 -1.74
CA LYS A 112 12.60 6.95 -3.09
C LYS A 112 12.94 8.43 -3.12
N LYS A 113 13.85 8.80 -3.99
CA LYS A 113 14.11 10.20 -4.34
C LYS A 113 14.11 10.31 -5.85
N ASP A 114 13.18 11.08 -6.39
CA ASP A 114 12.96 11.18 -7.84
C ASP A 114 12.75 9.81 -8.50
N SER A 115 13.67 9.40 -9.36
CA SER A 115 13.64 8.13 -10.08
C SER A 115 14.60 7.08 -9.50
N VAL A 116 15.07 7.25 -8.28
CA VAL A 116 16.03 6.35 -7.63
C VAL A 116 15.47 5.83 -6.32
N LEU A 117 15.63 4.53 -6.08
CA LEU A 117 15.47 3.89 -4.78
C LEU A 117 16.85 3.69 -4.16
N THR A 118 17.04 4.15 -2.92
CA THR A 118 18.26 3.89 -2.17
C THR A 118 17.96 2.95 -1.00
N GLU A 119 18.66 1.83 -0.94
CA GLU A 119 18.47 0.81 0.10
C GLU A 119 18.85 1.35 1.47
N GLY A 120 18.00 1.04 2.46
CA GLY A 120 18.24 1.34 3.87
C GLY A 120 19.07 0.24 4.54
N LEU A 121 20.08 0.65 5.29
CA LEU A 121 20.95 -0.21 6.07
C LEU A 121 20.77 0.10 7.56
N GLY A 122 20.78 -0.92 8.40
CA GLY A 122 20.63 -0.77 9.86
C GLY A 122 20.87 -2.08 10.58
N THR A 123 20.96 -1.99 11.92
CA THR A 123 21.05 -3.18 12.78
C THR A 123 19.78 -4.02 12.63
N ARG A 124 19.95 -5.33 12.58
CA ARG A 124 18.88 -6.30 12.35
C ARG A 124 18.80 -7.30 13.48
N THR A 125 17.60 -7.76 13.77
CA THR A 125 17.31 -8.82 14.74
C THR A 125 16.32 -9.82 14.15
N ILE A 126 16.25 -11.02 14.75
CA ILE A 126 15.25 -12.01 14.38
C ILE A 126 14.04 -11.85 15.28
N LYS A 127 12.88 -11.62 14.65
CA LYS A 127 11.58 -11.55 15.32
C LYS A 127 10.57 -12.40 14.54
N ASP A 128 9.94 -13.34 15.21
CA ASP A 128 8.95 -14.27 14.61
C ASP A 128 9.46 -14.95 13.33
N GLY A 129 10.72 -15.44 13.36
CA GLY A 129 11.37 -16.11 12.22
C GLY A 129 11.77 -15.19 11.06
N LYS A 130 11.62 -13.87 11.19
CA LYS A 130 11.96 -12.87 10.16
C LYS A 130 13.14 -12.04 10.60
N LEU A 131 14.04 -11.73 9.67
CA LEU A 131 15.13 -10.78 9.90
C LEU A 131 14.62 -9.36 9.67
N VAL A 132 14.40 -8.61 10.76
CA VAL A 132 13.81 -7.27 10.74
C VAL A 132 14.77 -6.21 11.25
N PHE A 133 14.53 -4.94 10.95
CA PHE A 133 15.29 -3.86 11.54
C PHE A 133 14.97 -3.73 13.03
N GLU A 134 16.00 -3.64 13.86
CA GLU A 134 15.87 -3.50 15.30
C GLU A 134 15.26 -2.13 15.66
N ASN A 135 15.69 -1.07 15.00
CA ASN A 135 15.18 0.28 15.20
C ASN A 135 15.12 1.02 13.85
N ASN A 136 13.92 1.44 13.48
CA ASN A 136 13.66 2.16 12.25
C ASN A 136 14.29 3.56 12.19
N GLN A 137 14.52 4.19 13.34
CA GLN A 137 15.12 5.52 13.41
C GLN A 137 16.62 5.51 13.08
N ASN A 138 17.26 4.34 13.22
CA ASN A 138 18.69 4.16 12.95
C ASN A 138 19.00 3.69 11.54
N ILE A 139 18.00 3.59 10.67
CA ILE A 139 18.19 3.16 9.27
C ILE A 139 18.84 4.32 8.50
N LYS A 140 19.96 4.01 7.85
CA LYS A 140 20.67 4.93 6.95
C LYS A 140 20.48 4.51 5.50
N TYR A 141 19.98 5.40 4.66
CA TYR A 141 19.78 5.12 3.24
C TYR A 141 21.07 5.38 2.44
N THR A 142 22.01 4.48 2.60
CA THR A 142 23.36 4.53 1.99
C THR A 142 23.75 3.24 1.25
N GLY A 143 22.79 2.28 1.16
CA GLY A 143 22.98 1.02 0.47
C GLY A 143 22.90 1.12 -1.06
N LEU A 144 22.51 0.04 -1.71
CA LEU A 144 22.37 -0.05 -3.16
C LEU A 144 21.40 1.00 -3.70
N ARG A 145 21.75 1.55 -4.87
CA ARG A 145 20.93 2.52 -5.58
C ARG A 145 20.37 1.88 -6.84
N LEU A 146 19.05 1.84 -6.94
CA LEU A 146 18.34 1.29 -8.09
C LEU A 146 17.69 2.45 -8.84
N ALA A 147 18.04 2.61 -10.11
CA ALA A 147 17.41 3.61 -10.97
C ALA A 147 16.14 3.04 -11.60
N LYS A 148 15.13 3.91 -11.78
CA LYS A 148 13.90 3.55 -12.49
C LYS A 148 14.22 3.15 -13.93
N THR A 149 13.62 2.07 -14.40
CA THR A 149 13.81 1.55 -15.77
C THR A 149 12.48 1.17 -16.39
N LYS A 150 12.50 0.85 -17.68
CA LYS A 150 11.31 0.30 -18.36
C LYS A 150 11.07 -1.13 -17.87
N CYS A 151 9.82 -1.44 -17.57
CA CYS A 151 9.42 -2.82 -17.32
C CYS A 151 9.45 -3.60 -18.64
N LYS A 152 10.03 -4.80 -18.60
CA LYS A 152 10.06 -5.73 -19.75
C LYS A 152 8.87 -6.66 -19.69
#